data_08ed1a9fab07bfb152e28bca1d4c093d
#
_entry.id   08ed1a9fab07bfb152e28bca1d4c093d
#
_cell.length_a   1.000
_cell.length_b   1.000
_cell.length_c   1.000
_cell.angle_alpha   90.00
_cell.angle_beta   90.00
_cell.angle_gamma   90.00
#
_symmetry.space_group_name_H-M   'P 1'
#
loop_
_entity.id
_entity.type
_entity.pdbx_description
1 polymer ?
#
loop_
_entity_poly.entity_id
_entity_poly.type
_entity_poly.pdbx_seq_one_letter_code
_entity_poly.pdbx_strand_id
1 'polypeptide(L)'
;MNDVSFMELLSRYAADKHLRPKSVTTYSGVVRLFRRYLGHQTFPSMVTRETVIKWRVDIIRSEANPNGIAESSWNNYSRHLKALYSFGIKHGLVASTQNPFEGVSVRQPKTPKKSLQPLQIRYAREVLSVCRRFESCYDECSKIHPAWFWQTLLETFFHTGIRLNQLLHIEAGDINLKKRVFRASAIGSKTYSETILPISDDLYPYLYELVVAAHNAGFKRKDQLFNVNRFSQRHKRTTMDTWQVERFFQTLSALSGYRMSPHRFRHFLGSSLMESPERNIHLTQNILNHTDIRTTMEYVHPDVEAMRRVLNARPPV
;
A
#
# COMPACT_ATOMS: atom_id res chain seq x y z
N MET A 1 18.94 -31.88 20.65
CA MET A 1 18.04 -31.16 19.73
C MET A 1 18.91 -30.43 18.72
N ASN A 2 18.79 -30.74 17.43
CA ASN A 2 19.55 -30.01 16.40
C ASN A 2 18.91 -28.66 16.20
N ASP A 3 19.63 -27.61 16.57
CA ASP A 3 19.23 -26.23 16.34
C ASP A 3 19.20 -25.95 14.82
N VAL A 4 18.09 -25.44 14.33
CA VAL A 4 17.95 -25.15 12.90
C VAL A 4 18.56 -23.81 12.54
N SER A 5 19.06 -23.65 11.32
CA SER A 5 19.53 -22.34 10.85
C SER A 5 18.39 -21.33 10.72
N PHE A 6 18.72 -20.02 10.75
CA PHE A 6 17.73 -18.95 10.54
C PHE A 6 16.98 -19.08 9.21
N MET A 7 17.65 -19.54 8.15
CA MET A 7 17.00 -19.68 6.84
C MET A 7 16.10 -20.92 6.80
N GLU A 8 16.47 -21.99 7.46
CA GLU A 8 15.62 -23.16 7.61
C GLU A 8 14.40 -22.87 8.47
N LEU A 9 14.58 -22.17 9.60
CA LEU A 9 13.47 -21.70 10.44
C LEU A 9 12.48 -20.85 9.63
N LEU A 10 12.96 -19.92 8.79
CA LEU A 10 12.14 -19.13 7.90
C LEU A 10 11.42 -19.99 6.86
N SER A 11 12.10 -20.96 6.26
CA SER A 11 11.51 -21.86 5.26
C SER A 11 10.35 -22.66 5.85
N ARG A 12 10.53 -23.24 7.05
CA ARG A 12 9.49 -23.98 7.77
C ARG A 12 8.32 -23.08 8.16
N TYR A 13 8.62 -21.86 8.67
CA TYR A 13 7.59 -20.86 8.99
C TYR A 13 6.78 -20.43 7.77
N ALA A 14 7.46 -20.20 6.65
CA ALA A 14 6.80 -19.78 5.41
C ALA A 14 5.88 -20.88 4.86
N ALA A 15 6.30 -22.14 4.96
CA ALA A 15 5.48 -23.29 4.55
C ALA A 15 4.26 -23.47 5.47
N ASP A 16 4.46 -23.47 6.79
CA ASP A 16 3.38 -23.64 7.78
C ASP A 16 2.32 -22.53 7.67
N LYS A 17 2.74 -21.28 7.46
CA LYS A 17 1.84 -20.13 7.35
C LYS A 17 1.37 -19.83 5.92
N HIS A 18 1.71 -20.64 4.93
CA HIS A 18 1.41 -20.38 3.51
C HIS A 18 1.71 -18.94 3.09
N LEU A 19 2.91 -18.44 3.46
CA LEU A 19 3.25 -17.04 3.21
C LEU A 19 3.32 -16.75 1.71
N ARG A 20 2.77 -15.59 1.32
CA ARG A 20 2.89 -15.09 -0.04
C ARG A 20 4.36 -14.81 -0.40
N PRO A 21 4.79 -14.95 -1.67
CA PRO A 21 6.18 -14.74 -2.10
C PRO A 21 6.75 -13.39 -1.63
N LYS A 22 5.98 -12.31 -1.74
CA LYS A 22 6.39 -10.97 -1.28
C LYS A 22 6.63 -10.91 0.24
N SER A 23 5.85 -11.64 1.04
CA SER A 23 6.08 -11.75 2.49
C SER A 23 7.35 -12.52 2.78
N VAL A 24 7.59 -13.64 2.08
CA VAL A 24 8.83 -14.42 2.21
C VAL A 24 10.04 -13.55 1.90
N THR A 25 10.00 -12.76 0.82
CA THR A 25 11.06 -11.81 0.46
C THR A 25 11.33 -10.80 1.58
N THR A 26 10.27 -10.25 2.18
CA THR A 26 10.40 -9.28 3.29
C THR A 26 11.04 -9.93 4.52
N TYR A 27 10.55 -11.11 4.95
CA TYR A 27 11.15 -11.85 6.04
C TYR A 27 12.61 -12.22 5.76
N SER A 28 12.92 -12.68 4.54
CA SER A 28 14.28 -13.01 4.12
C SER A 28 15.22 -11.82 4.22
N GLY A 29 14.75 -10.64 3.84
CA GLY A 29 15.53 -9.39 3.98
C GLY A 29 15.89 -9.10 5.43
N VAL A 30 14.91 -9.17 6.33
CA VAL A 30 15.12 -8.93 7.77
C VAL A 30 16.03 -9.99 8.39
N VAL A 31 15.81 -11.27 8.07
CA VAL A 31 16.64 -12.38 8.57
C VAL A 31 18.09 -12.25 8.11
N ARG A 32 18.33 -11.91 6.84
CA ARG A 32 19.70 -11.69 6.31
C ARG A 32 20.38 -10.51 7.00
N LEU A 33 19.65 -9.41 7.24
CA LEU A 33 20.19 -8.24 7.93
C LEU A 33 20.60 -8.60 9.36
N PHE A 34 19.75 -9.32 10.09
CA PHE A 34 20.05 -9.75 11.45
C PHE A 34 21.22 -10.75 11.50
N ARG A 35 21.25 -11.75 10.62
CA ARG A 35 22.39 -12.68 10.49
C ARG A 35 23.71 -11.97 10.20
N ARG A 36 23.70 -10.94 9.37
CA ARG A 36 24.90 -10.13 9.09
C ARG A 36 25.43 -9.46 10.36
N TYR A 37 24.54 -8.99 11.22
CA TYR A 37 24.90 -8.41 12.52
C TYR A 37 25.48 -9.45 13.49
N LEU A 38 24.87 -10.63 13.58
CA LEU A 38 25.28 -11.70 14.50
C LEU A 38 26.55 -12.43 14.09
N GLY A 39 26.88 -12.46 12.79
CA GLY A 39 27.87 -13.35 12.19
C GLY A 39 27.26 -14.67 11.71
N HIS A 40 27.97 -15.30 10.75
CA HIS A 40 27.43 -16.45 9.99
C HIS A 40 27.27 -17.75 10.78
N GLN A 41 28.00 -17.93 11.88
CA GLN A 41 28.00 -19.15 12.70
C GLN A 41 26.97 -19.13 13.85
N THR A 42 26.20 -18.06 13.99
CA THR A 42 25.20 -17.90 15.08
C THR A 42 23.91 -18.63 14.73
N PHE A 43 23.44 -19.47 15.65
CA PHE A 43 22.12 -20.13 15.56
C PHE A 43 21.04 -19.35 16.32
N PRO A 44 19.75 -19.57 15.99
CA PRO A 44 18.64 -18.91 16.67
C PRO A 44 18.64 -19.07 18.19
N SER A 45 19.00 -20.26 18.73
CA SER A 45 19.03 -20.53 20.17
C SER A 45 20.10 -19.74 20.94
N MET A 46 21.14 -19.27 20.22
CA MET A 46 22.24 -18.50 20.81
C MET A 46 21.89 -17.02 21.03
N VAL A 47 20.77 -16.57 20.49
CA VAL A 47 20.36 -15.16 20.56
C VAL A 47 19.68 -14.87 21.88
N THR A 48 20.26 -13.96 22.63
CA THR A 48 19.72 -13.47 23.90
C THR A 48 18.97 -12.14 23.72
N ARG A 49 18.20 -11.75 24.72
CA ARG A 49 17.55 -10.44 24.75
C ARG A 49 18.57 -9.30 24.69
N GLU A 50 19.69 -9.43 25.37
CA GLU A 50 20.79 -8.45 25.38
C GLU A 50 21.33 -8.23 23.98
N THR A 51 21.53 -9.32 23.21
CA THR A 51 21.95 -9.28 21.81
C THR A 51 20.96 -8.46 20.96
N VAL A 52 19.66 -8.67 21.16
CA VAL A 52 18.61 -7.93 20.42
C VAL A 52 18.58 -6.47 20.81
N ILE A 53 18.73 -6.14 22.10
CA ILE A 53 18.80 -4.74 22.58
C ILE A 53 20.03 -4.04 22.01
N LYS A 54 21.19 -4.70 22.01
CA LYS A 54 22.42 -4.16 21.41
C LYS A 54 22.21 -3.88 19.92
N TRP A 55 21.67 -4.84 19.18
CA TRP A 55 21.35 -4.64 17.78
C TRP A 55 20.41 -3.45 17.54
N ARG A 56 19.39 -3.29 18.40
CA ARG A 56 18.49 -2.14 18.34
C ARG A 56 19.21 -0.81 18.46
N VAL A 57 20.11 -0.69 19.43
CA VAL A 57 20.89 0.54 19.67
C VAL A 57 21.81 0.83 18.47
N ASP A 58 22.46 -0.22 17.93
CA ASP A 58 23.42 -0.07 16.84
C ASP A 58 22.76 0.25 15.50
N ILE A 59 21.52 -0.20 15.24
CA ILE A 59 20.88 -0.07 13.94
C ILE A 59 19.95 1.15 13.82
N ILE A 60 19.33 1.59 14.92
CA ILE A 60 18.42 2.75 14.91
C ILE A 60 19.21 4.03 14.70
N ARG A 61 18.61 4.95 13.93
CA ARG A 61 19.18 6.28 13.72
C ARG A 61 19.34 7.03 15.05
N SER A 62 20.54 7.56 15.27
CA SER A 62 20.93 8.34 16.44
C SER A 62 22.01 9.33 16.06
N GLU A 63 22.47 10.15 16.97
CA GLU A 63 23.64 11.02 16.75
C GLU A 63 24.88 10.21 16.40
N ALA A 64 25.07 9.07 17.06
CA ALA A 64 26.17 8.14 16.79
C ALA A 64 26.00 7.33 15.50
N ASN A 65 24.76 7.19 14.98
CA ASN A 65 24.44 6.48 13.73
C ASN A 65 23.43 7.29 12.89
N PRO A 66 23.85 8.39 12.22
CA PRO A 66 22.96 9.23 11.43
C PRO A 66 22.31 8.51 10.23
N ASN A 67 22.98 7.47 9.72
CA ASN A 67 22.49 6.64 8.59
C ASN A 67 21.66 5.43 9.04
N GLY A 68 21.37 5.31 10.33
CA GLY A 68 20.57 4.24 10.89
C GLY A 68 19.13 4.24 10.39
N ILE A 69 18.42 3.15 10.66
CA ILE A 69 17.02 2.98 10.29
C ILE A 69 16.09 3.79 11.19
N ALA A 70 14.91 4.12 10.67
CA ALA A 70 13.86 4.71 11.49
C ALA A 70 13.31 3.71 12.52
N GLU A 71 12.83 4.18 13.66
CA GLU A 71 12.16 3.40 14.71
C GLU A 71 11.00 2.54 14.17
N SER A 72 10.24 3.07 13.19
CA SER A 72 9.18 2.31 12.50
C SER A 72 9.71 1.09 11.76
N SER A 73 10.89 1.21 11.15
CA SER A 73 11.57 0.09 10.50
C SER A 73 12.03 -0.94 11.52
N TRP A 74 12.60 -0.49 12.65
CA TRP A 74 12.93 -1.38 13.75
C TRP A 74 11.71 -2.16 14.25
N ASN A 75 10.60 -1.48 14.53
CA ASN A 75 9.38 -2.13 15.00
C ASN A 75 8.84 -3.16 13.98
N ASN A 76 9.04 -2.90 12.69
CA ASN A 76 8.69 -3.86 11.66
C ASN A 76 9.65 -5.07 11.67
N TYR A 77 10.94 -4.85 11.81
CA TYR A 77 11.95 -5.93 11.87
C TYR A 77 11.76 -6.80 13.12
N SER A 78 11.63 -6.18 14.28
CA SER A 78 11.41 -6.90 15.54
C SER A 78 10.12 -7.72 15.52
N ARG A 79 9.04 -7.21 14.91
CA ARG A 79 7.78 -7.95 14.74
C ARG A 79 7.94 -9.19 13.85
N HIS A 80 8.69 -9.10 12.76
CA HIS A 80 8.95 -10.26 11.89
C HIS A 80 9.77 -11.32 12.62
N LEU A 81 10.85 -10.92 13.28
CA LEU A 81 11.70 -11.84 14.03
C LEU A 81 10.99 -12.42 15.25
N LYS A 82 10.18 -11.61 15.97
CA LYS A 82 9.33 -12.12 17.05
C LYS A 82 8.40 -13.23 16.57
N ALA A 83 7.71 -13.03 15.43
CA ALA A 83 6.82 -14.05 14.87
C ALA A 83 7.58 -15.34 14.51
N LEU A 84 8.77 -15.19 13.92
CA LEU A 84 9.63 -16.31 13.56
C LEU A 84 10.13 -17.10 14.79
N TYR A 85 10.58 -16.41 15.83
CA TYR A 85 11.00 -17.01 17.08
C TYR A 85 9.86 -17.68 17.84
N SER A 86 8.69 -17.03 17.92
CA SER A 86 7.51 -17.65 18.55
C SER A 86 7.11 -18.94 17.86
N PHE A 87 7.18 -19.00 16.54
CA PHE A 87 6.98 -20.24 15.79
C PHE A 87 8.06 -21.28 16.12
N GLY A 88 9.34 -20.90 16.07
CA GLY A 88 10.46 -21.79 16.33
C GLY A 88 10.42 -22.43 17.73
N ILE A 89 10.12 -21.64 18.75
CA ILE A 89 9.97 -22.10 20.14
C ILE A 89 8.79 -23.04 20.27
N LYS A 90 7.62 -22.64 19.72
CA LYS A 90 6.38 -23.45 19.78
C LYS A 90 6.55 -24.84 19.15
N HIS A 91 7.35 -24.95 18.08
CA HIS A 91 7.57 -26.20 17.35
C HIS A 91 8.87 -26.92 17.74
N GLY A 92 9.55 -26.50 18.81
CA GLY A 92 10.78 -27.12 19.28
C GLY A 92 11.97 -26.98 18.32
N LEU A 93 11.94 -26.02 17.40
CA LEU A 93 12.99 -25.77 16.40
C LEU A 93 14.08 -24.82 16.94
N VAL A 94 13.78 -24.12 18.01
CA VAL A 94 14.70 -23.21 18.70
C VAL A 94 14.71 -23.61 20.17
N ALA A 95 15.89 -24.00 20.68
CA ALA A 95 16.08 -24.42 22.06
C ALA A 95 16.09 -23.21 23.01
N SER A 96 14.95 -22.53 23.14
CA SER A 96 14.75 -21.41 24.04
C SER A 96 13.34 -21.47 24.63
N THR A 97 13.19 -21.02 25.87
CA THR A 97 11.88 -20.89 26.54
C THR A 97 11.27 -19.51 26.39
N GLN A 98 12.08 -18.51 26.06
CA GLN A 98 11.65 -17.11 25.94
C GLN A 98 12.01 -16.56 24.56
N ASN A 99 11.10 -15.74 24.02
CA ASN A 99 11.34 -15.08 22.75
C ASN A 99 12.20 -13.81 22.98
N PRO A 100 13.44 -13.75 22.43
CA PRO A 100 14.34 -12.61 22.66
C PRO A 100 13.82 -11.29 22.10
N PHE A 101 12.83 -11.33 21.19
CA PHE A 101 12.17 -10.17 20.61
C PHE A 101 10.91 -9.72 21.38
N GLU A 102 10.60 -10.30 22.55
CA GLU A 102 9.46 -9.88 23.35
C GLU A 102 9.70 -8.51 23.98
N GLY A 103 8.74 -7.58 23.82
CA GLY A 103 8.77 -6.25 24.44
C GLY A 103 9.93 -5.33 23.99
N VAL A 104 10.55 -5.57 22.83
CA VAL A 104 11.68 -4.75 22.32
C VAL A 104 11.26 -3.63 21.37
N SER A 105 9.96 -3.45 21.14
CA SER A 105 9.44 -2.37 20.30
C SER A 105 9.72 -1.00 20.92
N VAL A 106 9.94 0.00 20.07
CA VAL A 106 10.16 1.39 20.46
C VAL A 106 8.86 2.17 20.34
N ARG A 107 8.54 2.96 21.34
CA ARG A 107 7.36 3.85 21.34
C ARG A 107 7.57 4.94 20.30
N GLN A 108 6.60 5.10 19.41
CA GLN A 108 6.66 6.13 18.36
C GLN A 108 5.61 7.20 18.60
N PRO A 109 5.94 8.48 18.34
CA PRO A 109 4.93 9.51 18.28
C PRO A 109 3.96 9.20 17.13
N LYS A 110 2.67 9.35 17.37
CA LYS A 110 1.66 9.26 16.31
C LYS A 110 1.83 10.47 15.38
N THR A 111 2.42 10.27 14.23
CA THR A 111 2.47 11.31 13.19
C THR A 111 1.22 11.24 12.33
N PRO A 112 0.58 12.38 12.03
CA PRO A 112 -0.54 12.41 11.09
C PRO A 112 -0.16 11.80 9.75
N LYS A 113 -1.05 11.03 9.16
CA LYS A 113 -0.81 10.45 7.84
C LYS A 113 -0.72 11.57 6.81
N LYS A 114 0.29 11.49 5.94
CA LYS A 114 0.50 12.47 4.87
C LYS A 114 -0.57 12.24 3.80
N SER A 115 -1.67 12.99 3.87
CA SER A 115 -2.70 13.06 2.86
C SER A 115 -2.33 14.05 1.76
N LEU A 116 -3.02 14.00 0.63
CA LEU A 116 -2.94 15.01 -0.41
C LEU A 116 -3.85 16.18 -0.05
N GLN A 117 -3.53 17.36 -0.60
CA GLN A 117 -4.41 18.53 -0.56
C GLN A 117 -5.11 18.68 -1.92
N PRO A 118 -6.32 19.25 -1.98
CA PRO A 118 -7.06 19.46 -3.24
C PRO A 118 -6.23 20.17 -4.32
N LEU A 119 -5.43 21.17 -3.93
CA LEU A 119 -4.55 21.89 -4.82
C LEU A 119 -3.50 20.98 -5.49
N GLN A 120 -2.92 20.05 -4.75
CA GLN A 120 -1.92 19.11 -5.27
C GLN A 120 -2.54 18.17 -6.30
N ILE A 121 -3.78 17.75 -6.10
CA ILE A 121 -4.51 16.89 -7.04
C ILE A 121 -4.82 17.68 -8.32
N ARG A 122 -5.19 18.96 -8.20
CA ARG A 122 -5.41 19.85 -9.34
C ARG A 122 -4.16 19.99 -10.20
N TYR A 123 -2.98 20.22 -9.59
CA TYR A 123 -1.71 20.26 -10.32
C TYR A 123 -1.37 18.92 -11.02
N ALA A 124 -1.65 17.78 -10.39
CA ALA A 124 -1.44 16.49 -11.03
C ALA A 124 -2.31 16.32 -12.29
N ARG A 125 -3.58 16.71 -12.21
CA ARG A 125 -4.52 16.70 -13.34
C ARG A 125 -4.06 17.65 -14.44
N GLU A 126 -3.57 18.82 -14.09
CA GLU A 126 -3.05 19.79 -15.05
C GLU A 126 -1.83 19.25 -15.82
N VAL A 127 -0.86 18.65 -15.12
CA VAL A 127 0.30 18.00 -15.75
C VAL A 127 -0.17 16.95 -16.77
N LEU A 128 -1.11 16.09 -16.39
CA LEU A 128 -1.64 15.06 -17.29
C LEU A 128 -2.42 15.65 -18.47
N SER A 129 -3.19 16.70 -18.24
CA SER A 129 -3.90 17.43 -19.29
C SER A 129 -2.93 18.06 -20.31
N VAL A 130 -1.84 18.65 -19.84
CA VAL A 130 -0.78 19.20 -20.70
C VAL A 130 -0.12 18.08 -21.52
N CYS A 131 0.23 16.94 -20.87
CA CYS A 131 0.80 15.78 -21.57
C CYS A 131 -0.16 15.26 -22.65
N ARG A 132 -1.45 15.15 -22.33
CA ARG A 132 -2.48 14.66 -23.28
C ARG A 132 -2.64 15.61 -24.47
N ARG A 133 -2.69 16.93 -24.25
CA ARG A 133 -2.73 17.92 -25.33
C ARG A 133 -1.49 17.87 -26.20
N PHE A 134 -0.31 17.74 -25.59
CA PHE A 134 0.95 17.60 -26.32
C PHE A 134 0.90 16.39 -27.28
N GLU A 135 0.50 15.22 -26.78
CA GLU A 135 0.36 13.99 -27.58
C GLU A 135 -0.64 14.15 -28.74
N SER A 136 -1.75 14.89 -28.51
CA SER A 136 -2.76 15.13 -29.55
C SER A 136 -2.32 16.15 -30.59
N CYS A 137 -1.46 17.12 -30.23
CA CYS A 137 -1.07 18.19 -31.13
C CYS A 137 0.16 17.85 -31.98
N TYR A 138 1.10 17.06 -31.45
CA TYR A 138 2.41 16.86 -32.07
C TYR A 138 2.65 15.42 -32.54
N ASP A 139 1.73 14.51 -32.30
CA ASP A 139 1.88 13.05 -32.55
C ASP A 139 3.18 12.49 -31.92
N GLU A 140 3.64 13.13 -30.86
CA GLU A 140 4.85 12.77 -30.12
C GLU A 140 4.50 12.28 -28.72
N CYS A 141 5.34 11.40 -28.20
CA CYS A 141 5.19 10.90 -26.85
C CYS A 141 5.62 11.92 -25.79
N SER A 142 4.72 12.29 -24.90
CA SER A 142 5.04 13.09 -23.72
C SER A 142 5.92 12.34 -22.70
N LYS A 143 6.34 13.01 -21.63
CA LYS A 143 7.08 12.36 -20.52
C LYS A 143 6.23 11.30 -19.82
N ILE A 144 4.91 11.48 -19.80
CA ILE A 144 3.93 10.52 -19.26
C ILE A 144 3.07 10.04 -20.43
N HIS A 145 3.52 8.96 -21.08
CA HIS A 145 2.86 8.41 -22.27
C HIS A 145 2.35 6.97 -22.05
N PRO A 146 1.16 6.61 -22.52
CA PRO A 146 0.12 7.50 -23.08
C PRO A 146 -0.63 8.23 -21.95
N ALA A 147 -0.76 9.56 -22.09
CA ALA A 147 -1.25 10.41 -21.00
C ALA A 147 -2.71 10.11 -20.61
N TRP A 148 -3.57 9.77 -21.57
CA TRP A 148 -4.97 9.40 -21.31
C TRP A 148 -5.09 8.18 -20.39
N PHE A 149 -4.25 7.16 -20.58
CA PHE A 149 -4.24 5.96 -19.76
C PHE A 149 -3.84 6.27 -18.30
N TRP A 150 -2.77 7.03 -18.15
CA TRP A 150 -2.28 7.41 -16.82
C TRP A 150 -3.23 8.37 -16.10
N GLN A 151 -3.97 9.21 -16.85
CA GLN A 151 -5.05 10.02 -16.31
C GLN A 151 -6.18 9.13 -15.80
N THR A 152 -6.62 8.16 -16.58
CA THR A 152 -7.64 7.18 -16.15
C THR A 152 -7.21 6.43 -14.87
N LEU A 153 -5.96 6.02 -14.81
CA LEU A 153 -5.41 5.33 -13.64
C LEU A 153 -5.41 6.25 -12.40
N LEU A 154 -5.01 7.52 -12.55
CA LEU A 154 -5.03 8.50 -11.46
C LEU A 154 -6.45 8.75 -10.96
N GLU A 155 -7.41 8.98 -11.88
CA GLU A 155 -8.81 9.22 -11.52
C GLU A 155 -9.43 7.99 -10.85
N THR A 156 -9.05 6.78 -11.27
CA THR A 156 -9.50 5.56 -10.59
C THR A 156 -9.01 5.53 -9.13
N PHE A 157 -7.75 5.88 -8.87
CA PHE A 157 -7.27 5.98 -7.47
C PHE A 157 -7.96 7.09 -6.69
N PHE A 158 -8.20 8.23 -7.32
CA PHE A 158 -8.84 9.38 -6.69
C PHE A 158 -10.28 9.09 -6.27
N HIS A 159 -11.09 8.54 -7.17
CA HIS A 159 -12.51 8.30 -6.92
C HIS A 159 -12.82 7.04 -6.09
N THR A 160 -11.92 6.07 -6.07
CA THR A 160 -12.21 4.78 -5.43
C THR A 160 -11.30 4.44 -4.25
N GLY A 161 -10.14 5.08 -4.15
CA GLY A 161 -9.14 4.72 -3.15
C GLY A 161 -8.67 3.27 -3.23
N ILE A 162 -8.86 2.57 -4.34
CA ILE A 162 -8.49 1.17 -4.54
C ILE A 162 -7.01 0.94 -4.23
N ARG A 163 -6.66 -0.23 -3.68
CA ARG A 163 -5.26 -0.57 -3.47
C ARG A 163 -4.57 -0.87 -4.80
N LEU A 164 -3.31 -0.43 -4.95
CA LEU A 164 -2.52 -0.64 -6.18
C LEU A 164 -2.58 -2.10 -6.66
N ASN A 165 -2.36 -3.04 -5.76
CA ASN A 165 -2.38 -4.44 -6.13
C ASN A 165 -3.77 -4.94 -6.57
N GLN A 166 -4.87 -4.39 -6.03
CA GLN A 166 -6.22 -4.70 -6.49
C GLN A 166 -6.47 -4.13 -7.89
N LEU A 167 -6.06 -2.89 -8.15
CA LEU A 167 -6.19 -2.27 -9.47
C LEU A 167 -5.47 -3.08 -10.55
N LEU A 168 -4.26 -3.56 -10.28
CA LEU A 168 -3.49 -4.39 -11.21
C LEU A 168 -4.09 -5.79 -11.47
N HIS A 169 -5.06 -6.22 -10.68
CA HIS A 169 -5.76 -7.49 -10.88
C HIS A 169 -7.20 -7.30 -11.38
N ILE A 170 -7.57 -6.10 -11.84
CA ILE A 170 -8.85 -5.88 -12.52
C ILE A 170 -8.72 -6.44 -13.94
N GLU A 171 -9.59 -7.38 -14.26
CA GLU A 171 -9.73 -7.94 -15.59
C GLU A 171 -10.70 -7.09 -16.44
N ALA A 172 -10.59 -7.16 -17.77
CA ALA A 172 -11.50 -6.44 -18.66
C ALA A 172 -12.98 -6.83 -18.44
N GLY A 173 -13.24 -8.07 -18.01
CA GLY A 173 -14.57 -8.56 -17.68
C GLY A 173 -15.13 -8.11 -16.33
N ASP A 174 -14.33 -7.42 -15.50
CA ASP A 174 -14.74 -6.95 -14.17
C ASP A 174 -15.49 -5.62 -14.22
N ILE A 175 -15.40 -4.87 -15.32
CA ILE A 175 -16.11 -3.59 -15.47
C ILE A 175 -17.49 -3.81 -16.07
N ASN A 176 -18.50 -3.30 -15.40
CA ASN A 176 -19.87 -3.26 -15.91
C ASN A 176 -20.34 -1.80 -16.02
N LEU A 177 -20.10 -1.19 -17.16
CA LEU A 177 -20.47 0.21 -17.43
C LEU A 177 -21.98 0.43 -17.38
N LYS A 178 -22.79 -0.54 -17.79
CA LYS A 178 -24.26 -0.45 -17.75
C LYS A 178 -24.80 -0.39 -16.31
N LYS A 179 -24.24 -1.21 -15.40
CA LYS A 179 -24.61 -1.20 -13.99
C LYS A 179 -23.82 -0.18 -13.18
N ARG A 180 -22.84 0.49 -13.80
CA ARG A 180 -21.92 1.45 -13.16
C ARG A 180 -21.22 0.88 -11.92
N VAL A 181 -20.69 -0.32 -12.06
CA VAL A 181 -19.90 -0.98 -11.03
C VAL A 181 -18.69 -1.69 -11.64
N PHE A 182 -17.66 -1.87 -10.83
CA PHE A 182 -16.57 -2.78 -11.16
C PHE A 182 -16.18 -3.63 -9.96
N ARG A 183 -15.64 -4.78 -10.26
CA ARG A 183 -15.24 -5.79 -9.28
C ARG A 183 -13.74 -5.73 -9.05
N ALA A 184 -13.34 -5.52 -7.80
CA ALA A 184 -11.95 -5.65 -7.37
C ALA A 184 -11.74 -7.06 -6.79
N SER A 185 -10.96 -7.87 -7.48
CA SER A 185 -10.74 -9.29 -7.19
C SER A 185 -10.10 -9.52 -5.81
N ALA A 186 -10.41 -10.65 -5.19
CA ALA A 186 -9.81 -11.13 -3.95
C ALA A 186 -8.31 -11.39 -4.08
N ILE A 187 -7.81 -11.78 -5.26
CA ILE A 187 -6.39 -12.10 -5.52
C ILE A 187 -5.49 -10.88 -5.27
N GLY A 188 -5.92 -9.69 -5.68
CA GLY A 188 -5.23 -8.42 -5.43
C GLY A 188 -5.36 -7.91 -4.00
N SER A 189 -6.28 -8.46 -3.20
CA SER A 189 -6.57 -8.02 -1.83
C SER A 189 -5.63 -8.68 -0.81
N LYS A 190 -5.23 -7.91 0.23
CA LYS A 190 -4.55 -8.48 1.40
C LYS A 190 -5.46 -9.37 2.24
N THR A 191 -6.76 -9.16 2.15
CA THR A 191 -7.80 -9.77 2.97
C THR A 191 -8.54 -10.91 2.28
N TYR A 192 -8.12 -11.27 1.05
CA TYR A 192 -8.78 -12.27 0.22
C TYR A 192 -10.29 -12.02 0.03
N SER A 193 -10.73 -10.76 0.13
CA SER A 193 -12.11 -10.36 -0.09
C SER A 193 -12.27 -9.68 -1.44
N GLU A 194 -13.28 -10.11 -2.17
CA GLU A 194 -13.78 -9.42 -3.36
C GLU A 194 -14.58 -8.20 -2.93
N THR A 195 -14.52 -7.13 -3.70
CA THR A 195 -15.26 -5.90 -3.41
C THR A 195 -15.86 -5.38 -4.71
N ILE A 196 -17.15 -5.03 -4.66
CA ILE A 196 -17.81 -4.31 -5.75
C ILE A 196 -17.75 -2.82 -5.42
N LEU A 197 -17.19 -2.04 -6.33
CA LEU A 197 -17.06 -0.60 -6.20
C LEU A 197 -17.97 0.10 -7.23
N PRO A 198 -18.70 1.14 -6.82
CA PRO A 198 -19.48 1.95 -7.75
C PRO A 198 -18.58 2.81 -8.64
N ILE A 199 -19.04 3.08 -9.85
CA ILE A 199 -18.43 4.03 -10.79
C ILE A 199 -19.22 5.32 -10.67
N SER A 200 -18.61 6.37 -10.09
CA SER A 200 -19.20 7.71 -10.01
C SER A 200 -19.33 8.34 -11.40
N ASP A 201 -20.19 9.36 -11.50
CA ASP A 201 -20.39 10.08 -12.76
C ASP A 201 -19.08 10.69 -13.28
N ASP A 202 -18.26 11.22 -12.41
CA ASP A 202 -16.97 11.81 -12.76
C ASP A 202 -15.92 10.76 -13.20
N LEU A 203 -15.97 9.53 -12.67
CA LEU A 203 -15.06 8.43 -13.06
C LEU A 203 -15.50 7.75 -14.36
N TYR A 204 -16.81 7.79 -14.65
CA TYR A 204 -17.38 7.05 -15.76
C TYR A 204 -16.71 7.33 -17.13
N PRO A 205 -16.49 8.60 -17.55
CA PRO A 205 -15.90 8.88 -18.86
C PRO A 205 -14.49 8.30 -19.03
N TYR A 206 -13.69 8.29 -17.97
CA TYR A 206 -12.35 7.71 -17.99
C TYR A 206 -12.36 6.19 -18.14
N LEU A 207 -13.23 5.50 -17.39
CA LEU A 207 -13.35 4.05 -17.53
C LEU A 207 -14.02 3.64 -18.85
N TYR A 208 -14.93 4.44 -19.37
CA TYR A 208 -15.51 4.23 -20.69
C TYR A 208 -14.42 4.29 -21.76
N GLU A 209 -13.58 5.34 -21.78
CA GLU A 209 -12.45 5.46 -22.69
C GLU A 209 -11.51 4.25 -22.60
N LEU A 210 -11.18 3.81 -21.38
CA LEU A 210 -10.32 2.65 -21.15
C LEU A 210 -10.93 1.36 -21.70
N VAL A 211 -12.21 1.11 -21.45
CA VAL A 211 -12.91 -0.10 -21.92
C VAL A 211 -13.01 -0.12 -23.45
N VAL A 212 -13.33 1.01 -24.08
CA VAL A 212 -13.35 1.13 -25.55
C VAL A 212 -11.96 0.90 -26.13
N ALA A 213 -10.94 1.52 -25.58
CA ALA A 213 -9.55 1.31 -26.01
C ALA A 213 -9.09 -0.16 -25.84
N ALA A 214 -9.48 -0.80 -24.73
CA ALA A 214 -9.18 -2.21 -24.50
C ALA A 214 -9.88 -3.12 -25.52
N HIS A 215 -11.15 -2.85 -25.83
CA HIS A 215 -11.88 -3.58 -26.86
C HIS A 215 -11.18 -3.44 -28.23
N ASN A 216 -10.80 -2.22 -28.63
CA ASN A 216 -10.11 -1.95 -29.88
C ASN A 216 -8.71 -2.60 -29.93
N ALA A 217 -8.02 -2.72 -28.80
CA ALA A 217 -6.74 -3.41 -28.67
C ALA A 217 -6.88 -4.96 -28.56
N GLY A 218 -8.10 -5.52 -28.71
CA GLY A 218 -8.36 -6.95 -28.70
C GLY A 218 -8.19 -7.61 -27.35
N PHE A 219 -8.53 -6.92 -26.25
CA PHE A 219 -8.51 -7.53 -24.92
C PHE A 219 -9.58 -8.61 -24.79
N LYS A 220 -9.19 -9.71 -24.20
CA LYS A 220 -10.11 -10.78 -23.77
C LYS A 220 -10.63 -10.49 -22.35
N ARG A 221 -11.73 -11.14 -21.99
CA ARG A 221 -12.41 -10.94 -20.70
C ARG A 221 -11.50 -11.09 -19.48
N LYS A 222 -10.49 -11.98 -19.53
CA LYS A 222 -9.53 -12.25 -18.45
C LYS A 222 -8.23 -11.45 -18.55
N ASP A 223 -8.09 -10.60 -19.57
CA ASP A 223 -6.89 -9.78 -19.71
C ASP A 223 -6.89 -8.69 -18.64
N GLN A 224 -5.71 -8.39 -18.13
CA GLN A 224 -5.49 -7.28 -17.20
C GLN A 224 -5.91 -5.97 -17.84
N LEU A 225 -6.95 -5.31 -17.31
CA LEU A 225 -7.50 -4.10 -17.92
C LEU A 225 -6.54 -2.92 -17.83
N PHE A 226 -5.98 -2.67 -16.67
CA PHE A 226 -4.97 -1.62 -16.48
C PHE A 226 -3.60 -2.15 -16.91
N ASN A 227 -3.36 -2.18 -18.22
CA ASN A 227 -2.12 -2.67 -18.79
C ASN A 227 -1.58 -1.72 -19.87
N VAL A 228 -0.75 -0.76 -19.45
CA VAL A 228 -0.14 0.25 -20.34
C VAL A 228 0.65 -0.36 -21.50
N ASN A 229 1.16 -1.59 -21.32
CA ASN A 229 1.96 -2.27 -22.35
C ASN A 229 1.15 -2.61 -23.62
N ARG A 230 -0.17 -2.65 -23.52
CA ARG A 230 -1.08 -2.91 -24.64
C ARG A 230 -1.49 -1.63 -25.38
N PHE A 231 -1.21 -0.46 -24.80
CA PHE A 231 -1.60 0.85 -25.33
C PHE A 231 -0.41 1.70 -25.77
N SER A 232 0.82 1.24 -25.54
CA SER A 232 2.02 2.01 -25.89
C SER A 232 3.17 1.09 -26.31
N GLN A 233 3.79 1.41 -27.43
CA GLN A 233 4.98 0.71 -27.94
C GLN A 233 6.25 0.95 -27.09
N ARG A 234 6.23 1.95 -26.21
CA ARG A 234 7.33 2.22 -25.27
C ARG A 234 7.44 1.15 -24.17
N HIS A 235 6.37 0.45 -23.89
CA HIS A 235 6.29 -0.57 -22.87
C HIS A 235 6.15 -1.94 -23.55
N LYS A 236 7.04 -2.88 -23.22
CA LYS A 236 7.13 -4.18 -23.91
C LYS A 236 6.85 -5.38 -23.01
N ARG A 237 6.22 -5.17 -21.84
CA ARG A 237 5.89 -6.27 -20.93
C ARG A 237 4.54 -6.89 -21.29
N THR A 238 4.33 -8.14 -20.95
CA THR A 238 3.03 -8.81 -21.15
C THR A 238 1.96 -8.29 -20.20
N THR A 239 2.34 -7.99 -18.96
CA THR A 239 1.46 -7.46 -17.91
C THR A 239 2.07 -6.21 -17.29
N MET A 240 1.21 -5.34 -16.81
CA MET A 240 1.61 -4.17 -16.01
C MET A 240 1.86 -4.58 -14.57
N ASP A 241 2.95 -4.08 -13.99
CA ASP A 241 3.35 -4.35 -12.62
C ASP A 241 3.40 -3.11 -11.73
N THR A 242 3.66 -3.32 -10.45
CA THR A 242 3.74 -2.23 -9.45
C THR A 242 4.84 -1.24 -9.77
N TRP A 243 5.96 -1.68 -10.37
CA TRP A 243 7.08 -0.82 -10.70
C TRP A 243 6.70 0.24 -11.75
N GLN A 244 5.92 -0.13 -12.78
CA GLN A 244 5.46 0.81 -13.80
C GLN A 244 4.58 1.91 -13.19
N VAL A 245 3.68 1.56 -12.26
CA VAL A 245 2.84 2.54 -11.54
C VAL A 245 3.69 3.42 -10.63
N GLU A 246 4.65 2.84 -9.91
CA GLU A 246 5.58 3.60 -9.06
C GLU A 246 6.40 4.61 -9.87
N ARG A 247 6.90 4.21 -11.04
CA ARG A 247 7.61 5.10 -11.98
C ARG A 247 6.71 6.23 -12.48
N PHE A 248 5.46 5.93 -12.83
CA PHE A 248 4.48 6.95 -13.19
C PHE A 248 4.33 7.99 -12.07
N PHE A 249 4.08 7.54 -10.83
CA PHE A 249 3.92 8.46 -9.70
C PHE A 249 5.21 9.23 -9.36
N GLN A 250 6.39 8.65 -9.58
CA GLN A 250 7.67 9.36 -9.45
C GLN A 250 7.77 10.49 -10.46
N THR A 251 7.47 10.21 -11.74
CA THR A 251 7.50 11.21 -12.82
C THR A 251 6.45 12.30 -12.59
N LEU A 252 5.22 11.91 -12.23
CA LEU A 252 4.15 12.86 -11.92
C LEU A 252 4.53 13.74 -10.72
N SER A 253 5.13 13.16 -9.68
CA SER A 253 5.59 13.92 -8.50
C SER A 253 6.68 14.93 -8.86
N ALA A 254 7.62 14.57 -9.74
CA ALA A 254 8.68 15.46 -10.20
C ALA A 254 8.11 16.61 -11.05
N LEU A 255 7.13 16.34 -11.91
CA LEU A 255 6.53 17.36 -12.79
C LEU A 255 5.56 18.29 -12.04
N SER A 256 4.81 17.78 -11.08
CA SER A 256 3.86 18.57 -10.29
C SER A 256 4.48 19.29 -9.11
N GLY A 257 5.71 18.96 -8.70
CA GLY A 257 6.36 19.47 -7.49
C GLY A 257 5.86 18.84 -6.18
N TYR A 258 4.94 17.88 -6.22
CA TYR A 258 4.33 17.29 -5.04
C TYR A 258 4.45 15.78 -5.02
N ARG A 259 4.89 15.23 -3.88
CA ARG A 259 4.98 13.78 -3.73
C ARG A 259 3.60 13.13 -3.78
N MET A 260 3.38 12.24 -4.76
CA MET A 260 2.15 11.51 -4.99
C MET A 260 2.37 10.01 -4.94
N SER A 261 1.33 9.27 -4.55
CA SER A 261 1.32 7.80 -4.59
C SER A 261 -0.11 7.27 -4.44
N PRO A 262 -0.41 6.04 -4.87
CA PRO A 262 -1.75 5.43 -4.70
C PRO A 262 -2.24 5.49 -3.26
N HIS A 263 -1.35 5.26 -2.30
CA HIS A 263 -1.70 5.26 -0.88
C HIS A 263 -2.12 6.64 -0.36
N ARG A 264 -1.52 7.73 -0.89
CA ARG A 264 -1.92 9.10 -0.53
C ARG A 264 -3.30 9.46 -1.09
N PHE A 265 -3.64 9.01 -2.29
CA PHE A 265 -5.00 9.17 -2.83
C PHE A 265 -6.05 8.45 -1.98
N ARG A 266 -5.72 7.24 -1.54
CA ARG A 266 -6.57 6.48 -0.62
C ARG A 266 -6.75 7.19 0.74
N HIS A 267 -5.69 7.78 1.28
CA HIS A 267 -5.78 8.58 2.51
C HIS A 267 -6.62 9.84 2.29
N PHE A 268 -6.43 10.51 1.16
CA PHE A 268 -7.25 11.67 0.80
C PHE A 268 -8.74 11.32 0.75
N LEU A 269 -9.10 10.26 0.03
CA LEU A 269 -10.50 9.82 -0.05
C LEU A 269 -11.05 9.46 1.34
N GLY A 270 -10.30 8.71 2.14
CA GLY A 270 -10.72 8.34 3.50
C GLY A 270 -10.98 9.56 4.39
N SER A 271 -10.07 10.55 4.37
CA SER A 271 -10.24 11.79 5.11
C SER A 271 -11.42 12.60 4.59
N SER A 272 -11.55 12.76 3.26
CA SER A 272 -12.64 13.51 2.64
C SER A 272 -14.02 12.92 2.96
N LEU A 273 -14.16 11.58 2.95
CA LEU A 273 -15.40 10.90 3.34
C LEU A 273 -15.75 11.10 4.82
N MET A 274 -14.74 11.23 5.69
CA MET A 274 -14.94 11.43 7.13
C MET A 274 -15.10 12.92 7.51
N GLU A 275 -14.71 13.85 6.63
CA GLU A 275 -14.95 15.29 6.75
C GLU A 275 -16.32 15.69 6.22
N SER A 276 -16.96 14.86 5.38
CA SER A 276 -18.31 15.12 4.86
C SER A 276 -19.33 15.26 6.00
N PRO A 277 -20.32 16.16 5.87
CA PRO A 277 -21.45 16.25 6.81
C PRO A 277 -22.23 14.94 6.98
N GLU A 278 -22.30 14.14 5.91
CA GLU A 278 -22.95 12.83 5.88
C GLU A 278 -22.01 11.68 6.24
N ARG A 279 -20.94 11.96 6.97
CA ARG A 279 -19.93 10.99 7.33
C ARG A 279 -20.52 9.71 7.92
N ASN A 280 -20.16 8.59 7.32
CA ASN A 280 -20.54 7.26 7.76
C ASN A 280 -19.32 6.36 7.79
N ILE A 281 -18.90 5.98 8.99
CA ILE A 281 -17.68 5.19 9.18
C ILE A 281 -17.78 3.79 8.54
N HIS A 282 -18.97 3.17 8.58
CA HIS A 282 -19.18 1.86 7.98
C HIS A 282 -19.18 1.95 6.45
N LEU A 283 -19.77 2.99 5.88
CA LEU A 283 -19.73 3.24 4.44
C LEU A 283 -18.29 3.48 3.99
N THR A 284 -17.54 4.31 4.70
CA THR A 284 -16.10 4.57 4.44
C THR A 284 -15.28 3.29 4.57
N GLN A 285 -15.55 2.46 5.59
CA GLN A 285 -14.92 1.15 5.77
C GLN A 285 -15.16 0.25 4.55
N ASN A 286 -16.39 0.20 4.06
CA ASN A 286 -16.78 -0.61 2.90
C ASN A 286 -16.14 -0.10 1.61
N ILE A 287 -16.20 1.22 1.32
CA ILE A 287 -15.57 1.82 0.14
C ILE A 287 -14.08 1.53 0.12
N LEU A 288 -13.42 1.71 1.26
CA LEU A 288 -11.98 1.45 1.37
C LEU A 288 -11.64 -0.04 1.55
N ASN A 289 -12.63 -0.92 1.70
CA ASN A 289 -12.41 -2.35 1.98
C ASN A 289 -11.42 -2.57 3.14
N HIS A 290 -11.74 -2.00 4.32
CA HIS A 290 -11.01 -2.21 5.55
C HIS A 290 -11.66 -3.34 6.35
N THR A 291 -10.90 -4.40 6.64
CA THR A 291 -11.36 -5.51 7.50
C THR A 291 -11.43 -5.12 8.97
N ASP A 292 -10.60 -4.15 9.39
CA ASP A 292 -10.55 -3.64 10.76
C ASP A 292 -10.99 -2.18 10.77
N ILE A 293 -12.06 -1.91 11.50
CA ILE A 293 -12.62 -0.55 11.64
C ILE A 293 -11.59 0.43 12.22
N ARG A 294 -10.64 -0.05 13.03
CA ARG A 294 -9.56 0.79 13.57
C ARG A 294 -8.75 1.48 12.48
N THR A 295 -8.62 0.84 11.31
CA THR A 295 -7.96 1.46 10.15
C THR A 295 -8.78 2.63 9.58
N THR A 296 -10.11 2.55 9.65
CA THR A 296 -11.01 3.64 9.23
C THR A 296 -11.05 4.74 10.27
N MET A 297 -11.00 4.39 11.55
CA MET A 297 -10.92 5.38 12.65
C MET A 297 -9.70 6.30 12.56
N GLU A 298 -8.63 5.88 11.87
CA GLU A 298 -7.46 6.73 11.64
C GLU A 298 -7.73 7.97 10.77
N TYR A 299 -8.88 8.02 10.07
CA TYR A 299 -9.36 9.17 9.31
C TYR A 299 -10.33 10.06 10.09
N VAL A 300 -10.77 9.63 11.27
CA VAL A 300 -11.64 10.42 12.14
C VAL A 300 -10.76 11.41 12.90
N HIS A 301 -10.80 12.67 12.48
CA HIS A 301 -10.14 13.75 13.20
C HIS A 301 -11.11 14.42 14.17
N PRO A 302 -10.65 14.90 15.32
CA PRO A 302 -11.47 15.69 16.24
C PRO A 302 -11.98 16.94 15.53
N ASP A 303 -13.29 17.07 15.41
CA ASP A 303 -13.95 18.28 14.91
C ASP A 303 -14.28 19.17 16.12
N VAL A 304 -13.41 20.15 16.39
CA VAL A 304 -13.51 21.05 17.55
C VAL A 304 -14.82 21.87 17.50
N GLU A 305 -15.28 22.27 16.29
CA GLU A 305 -16.53 23.00 16.14
C GLU A 305 -17.76 22.12 16.39
N ALA A 306 -17.71 20.85 15.95
CA ALA A 306 -18.74 19.88 16.30
C ALA A 306 -18.78 19.61 17.81
N MET A 307 -17.60 19.47 18.45
CA MET A 307 -17.51 19.33 19.91
C MET A 307 -18.12 20.55 20.63
N ARG A 308 -17.79 21.77 20.18
CA ARG A 308 -18.32 23.00 20.75
C ARG A 308 -19.85 23.06 20.62
N ARG A 309 -20.40 22.71 19.44
CA ARG A 309 -21.86 22.66 19.23
C ARG A 309 -22.55 21.69 20.19
N VAL A 310 -22.00 20.50 20.35
CA VAL A 310 -22.54 19.47 21.24
C VAL A 310 -22.46 19.92 22.71
N LEU A 311 -21.35 20.53 23.12
CA LEU A 311 -21.21 21.05 24.49
C LEU A 311 -22.19 22.19 24.78
N ASN A 312 -22.39 23.11 23.82
CA ASN A 312 -23.33 24.23 23.98
C ASN A 312 -24.80 23.80 23.92
N ALA A 313 -25.11 22.67 23.31
CA ALA A 313 -26.47 22.12 23.27
C ALA A 313 -26.86 21.34 24.53
N ARG A 314 -25.96 21.20 25.52
CA ARG A 314 -26.30 20.55 26.79
C ARG A 314 -27.25 21.45 27.59
N PRO A 315 -28.33 20.89 28.17
CA PRO A 315 -29.19 21.65 29.05
C PRO A 315 -28.39 22.18 30.24
N PRO A 316 -28.66 23.41 30.72
CA PRO A 316 -28.08 23.89 31.96
C PRO A 316 -28.51 22.98 33.11
N VAL A 317 -27.57 22.66 34.02
CA VAL A 317 -27.82 21.86 35.21
C VAL A 317 -28.51 22.71 36.25
#